data_a920a52bda3c85935e0a67b7effb7fa6
#
_entry.id   a920a52bda3c85935e0a67b7effb7fa6
#
_cell.length_a   1.000
_cell.length_b   1.000
_cell.length_c   1.000
_cell.angle_alpha   90.00
_cell.angle_beta   90.00
_cell.angle_gamma   90.00
#
_symmetry.space_group_name_H-M   'P 1'
#
loop_
_entity.id
_entity.type
_entity.pdbx_description
1 polymer ?
#
loop_
_entity_poly.entity_id
_entity_poly.type
_entity_poly.pdbx_seq_one_letter_code
_entity_poly.pdbx_strand_id
1 'polypeptide(L)'
;SRHTIKSKSLIRIIRNADIEPDERMEEECDYREAMEQLIRDRKKLCPIKLEFSRLMDTAVIHSLCNYLNLTEEQVFYSEAPLNLSVLSVVRDMLRHNKCLFYQRRVPQKPAWRDISKRMIEQVEEQDRFLAFPYESIRPFLTLLNEAGRDPQVVSIKMTLYRVASNSKIVEALIEAAENGKDVVVLVELRARFDEENNIEWSRRLEDAGCRIIYGLDNLKVHSKLCLITKKVGTEISYITQVGTGNYNEKTSAIYTDYSLMTANHDIGLEANRVFHALCLGQTVEHTEHLLVAPKCLQNKLADMIDEQTELAKSGMPAYIGIKINSLTDKYLIEKLIAASQALSLIHI
;
A
#
# COMPACT_ATOMS: atom_id res chain seq x y z
N SER A 1 5.23 5.03 -53.50
CA SER A 1 5.32 3.60 -53.18
C SER A 1 4.50 2.81 -54.21
N ARG A 2 5.00 1.68 -54.66
CA ARG A 2 4.30 0.77 -55.59
C ARG A 2 3.25 -0.12 -54.96
N HIS A 3 2.91 0.12 -53.67
CA HIS A 3 1.97 -0.72 -52.92
C HIS A 3 0.72 0.06 -52.55
N THR A 4 -0.43 -0.59 -52.72
CA THR A 4 -1.73 -0.09 -52.26
C THR A 4 -2.03 -0.58 -50.88
N ILE A 5 -2.29 0.31 -49.91
CA ILE A 5 -2.70 -0.05 -48.57
C ILE A 5 -4.12 -0.58 -48.64
N LYS A 6 -4.34 -1.86 -48.35
CA LYS A 6 -5.65 -2.51 -48.31
C LYS A 6 -6.42 -2.23 -47.02
N SER A 7 -5.72 -2.27 -45.87
CA SER A 7 -6.30 -2.03 -44.56
C SER A 7 -5.25 -1.52 -43.59
N LYS A 8 -5.71 -0.87 -42.50
CA LYS A 8 -4.87 -0.44 -41.39
C LYS A 8 -5.63 -0.58 -40.08
N SER A 9 -4.97 -1.01 -39.03
CA SER A 9 -5.52 -1.08 -37.68
C SER A 9 -4.47 -0.64 -36.66
N LEU A 10 -4.93 -0.05 -35.57
CA LEU A 10 -4.11 0.05 -34.36
C LEU A 10 -4.15 -1.30 -33.65
N ILE A 11 -3.05 -1.69 -33.07
CA ILE A 11 -2.97 -2.89 -32.24
C ILE A 11 -2.50 -2.55 -30.85
N ARG A 12 -2.97 -3.31 -29.86
CA ARG A 12 -2.49 -3.28 -28.50
C ARG A 12 -2.14 -4.70 -28.07
N ILE A 13 -0.94 -4.89 -27.53
CA ILE A 13 -0.49 -6.14 -26.96
C ILE A 13 -0.48 -5.99 -25.45
N ILE A 14 -1.22 -6.83 -24.75
CA ILE A 14 -1.18 -6.94 -23.29
C ILE A 14 -0.28 -8.14 -22.98
N ARG A 15 0.70 -7.92 -22.11
CA ARG A 15 1.64 -8.95 -21.65
C ARG A 15 1.32 -9.34 -20.24
N ASN A 16 1.74 -10.53 -19.84
CA ASN A 16 1.67 -10.92 -18.42
C ASN A 16 2.39 -9.86 -17.58
N ALA A 17 1.79 -9.45 -16.48
CA ALA A 17 2.34 -8.45 -15.58
C ALA A 17 2.77 -9.05 -14.22
N ASP A 18 2.40 -10.30 -13.96
CA ASP A 18 2.79 -10.99 -12.74
C ASP A 18 4.21 -11.57 -12.93
N ILE A 19 5.11 -11.01 -12.15
CA ILE A 19 6.48 -11.50 -12.03
C ILE A 19 6.62 -11.97 -10.60
N GLU A 20 6.85 -13.28 -10.45
CA GLU A 20 7.35 -13.84 -9.20
C GLU A 20 8.86 -13.98 -9.35
N PRO A 21 9.65 -13.56 -8.36
CA PRO A 21 11.08 -13.87 -8.35
C PRO A 21 11.26 -15.38 -8.44
N ASP A 22 12.06 -15.84 -9.37
CA ASP A 22 12.38 -17.27 -9.50
C ASP A 22 13.19 -17.68 -8.25
N GLU A 23 12.87 -18.81 -7.63
CA GLU A 23 13.57 -19.36 -6.43
C GLU A 23 15.09 -19.48 -6.63
N ARG A 24 15.56 -19.43 -7.87
CA ARG A 24 16.99 -19.46 -8.24
C ARG A 24 17.73 -18.13 -8.08
N MET A 25 17.02 -17.03 -7.79
CA MET A 25 17.62 -15.71 -7.59
C MET A 25 18.06 -15.46 -6.14
N GLU A 26 17.81 -16.40 -5.21
CA GLU A 26 17.95 -16.18 -3.77
C GLU A 26 19.38 -16.35 -3.24
N GLU A 27 20.31 -16.94 -3.95
CA GLU A 27 21.61 -17.30 -3.33
C GLU A 27 22.80 -16.38 -3.65
N GLU A 28 22.76 -15.49 -4.67
CA GLU A 28 23.94 -14.72 -5.07
C GLU A 28 23.70 -13.24 -5.49
N CYS A 29 22.48 -12.75 -5.59
CA CYS A 29 22.20 -11.36 -6.05
C CYS A 29 21.53 -10.50 -4.96
N ASP A 30 21.92 -9.23 -4.91
CA ASP A 30 21.17 -8.22 -4.17
C ASP A 30 19.70 -8.21 -4.66
N TYR A 31 18.76 -8.43 -3.75
CA TYR A 31 17.31 -8.50 -4.05
C TYR A 31 16.82 -7.31 -4.89
N ARG A 32 17.39 -6.14 -4.68
CA ARG A 32 17.09 -4.94 -5.47
C ARG A 32 17.56 -5.07 -6.92
N GLU A 33 18.78 -5.57 -7.15
CA GLU A 33 19.32 -5.80 -8.51
C GLU A 33 18.49 -6.84 -9.26
N ALA A 34 18.08 -7.90 -8.56
CA ALA A 34 17.17 -8.90 -9.09
C ALA A 34 15.82 -8.28 -9.51
N MET A 35 15.22 -7.42 -8.69
CA MET A 35 14.00 -6.72 -9.02
C MET A 35 14.17 -5.74 -10.19
N GLU A 36 15.27 -5.02 -10.28
CA GLU A 36 15.58 -4.17 -11.44
C GLU A 36 15.67 -4.97 -12.74
N GLN A 37 16.29 -6.13 -12.69
CA GLN A 37 16.37 -7.02 -13.86
C GLN A 37 14.98 -7.54 -14.23
N LEU A 38 14.19 -7.99 -13.27
CA LEU A 38 12.80 -8.42 -13.49
C LEU A 38 11.94 -7.32 -14.15
N ILE A 39 12.08 -6.07 -13.70
CA ILE A 39 11.35 -4.94 -14.30
C ILE A 39 11.79 -4.71 -15.76
N ARG A 40 13.09 -4.80 -16.04
CA ARG A 40 13.60 -4.72 -17.41
C ARG A 40 13.05 -5.84 -18.30
N ASP A 41 12.96 -7.05 -17.77
CA ASP A 41 12.45 -8.22 -18.49
C ASP A 41 10.94 -8.24 -18.63
N ARG A 42 10.18 -7.47 -17.79
CA ARG A 42 8.73 -7.30 -17.92
C ARG A 42 8.30 -6.92 -19.35
N LYS A 43 9.07 -6.10 -20.05
CA LYS A 43 8.79 -5.73 -21.45
C LYS A 43 8.88 -6.90 -22.41
N LYS A 44 9.53 -8.00 -22.02
CA LYS A 44 9.70 -9.22 -22.80
C LYS A 44 8.76 -10.36 -22.39
N LEU A 45 7.94 -10.14 -21.33
CA LEU A 45 7.01 -11.15 -20.84
C LEU A 45 6.04 -11.60 -21.92
N CYS A 46 5.56 -12.84 -21.78
CA CYS A 46 4.67 -13.48 -22.72
C CYS A 46 3.43 -12.62 -23.01
N PRO A 47 3.09 -12.32 -24.25
CA PRO A 47 1.81 -11.75 -24.63
C PRO A 47 0.67 -12.67 -24.18
N ILE A 48 -0.41 -12.07 -23.67
CA ILE A 48 -1.60 -12.81 -23.22
C ILE A 48 -2.87 -12.34 -23.93
N LYS A 49 -2.82 -11.19 -24.61
CA LYS A 49 -3.96 -10.63 -25.34
C LYS A 49 -3.50 -9.73 -26.47
N LEU A 50 -4.16 -9.84 -27.62
CA LEU A 50 -3.98 -8.97 -28.78
C LEU A 50 -5.31 -8.27 -29.09
N GLU A 51 -5.30 -6.95 -29.16
CA GLU A 51 -6.46 -6.13 -29.46
C GLU A 51 -6.27 -5.35 -30.77
N PHE A 52 -7.32 -5.29 -31.56
CA PHE A 52 -7.38 -4.53 -32.82
C PHE A 52 -8.46 -3.45 -32.73
N SER A 53 -8.20 -2.26 -33.32
CA SER A 53 -9.19 -1.21 -33.47
C SER A 53 -10.11 -1.41 -34.67
N ARG A 54 -9.79 -2.33 -35.57
CA ARG A 54 -10.56 -2.66 -36.78
C ARG A 54 -10.33 -4.11 -37.17
N LEU A 55 -11.31 -4.71 -37.80
CA LEU A 55 -11.18 -6.04 -38.38
C LEU A 55 -10.04 -6.04 -39.43
N MET A 56 -9.24 -7.07 -39.37
CA MET A 56 -8.08 -7.29 -40.25
C MET A 56 -8.28 -8.60 -41.01
N ASP A 57 -7.54 -8.77 -42.09
CA ASP A 57 -7.46 -10.00 -42.84
C ASP A 57 -6.99 -11.15 -41.93
N THR A 58 -7.66 -12.31 -42.03
CA THR A 58 -7.37 -13.49 -41.20
C THR A 58 -5.90 -13.91 -41.30
N ALA A 59 -5.31 -13.82 -42.50
CA ALA A 59 -3.90 -14.14 -42.71
C ALA A 59 -2.96 -13.23 -41.89
N VAL A 60 -3.33 -11.97 -41.73
CA VAL A 60 -2.55 -11.01 -40.90
C VAL A 60 -2.68 -11.35 -39.42
N ILE A 61 -3.90 -11.72 -38.98
CA ILE A 61 -4.18 -12.13 -37.60
C ILE A 61 -3.38 -13.38 -37.27
N HIS A 62 -3.45 -14.42 -38.11
CA HIS A 62 -2.67 -15.65 -37.92
C HIS A 62 -1.15 -15.39 -37.85
N SER A 63 -0.63 -14.55 -38.76
CA SER A 63 0.77 -14.19 -38.74
C SER A 63 1.20 -13.51 -37.43
N LEU A 64 0.38 -12.61 -36.91
CA LEU A 64 0.65 -11.92 -35.65
C LEU A 64 0.51 -12.88 -34.46
N CYS A 65 -0.50 -13.73 -34.44
CA CYS A 65 -0.68 -14.75 -33.41
C CYS A 65 0.52 -15.70 -33.35
N ASN A 66 0.98 -16.19 -34.50
CA ASN A 66 2.18 -17.04 -34.57
C ASN A 66 3.44 -16.31 -34.07
N TYR A 67 3.62 -15.05 -34.46
CA TYR A 67 4.77 -14.24 -34.02
C TYR A 67 4.74 -13.97 -32.50
N LEU A 68 3.55 -13.76 -31.93
CA LEU A 68 3.36 -13.42 -30.50
C LEU A 68 3.13 -14.67 -29.65
N ASN A 69 3.05 -15.86 -30.24
CA ASN A 69 2.68 -17.12 -29.57
C ASN A 69 1.32 -17.01 -28.84
N LEU A 70 0.31 -16.49 -29.54
CA LEU A 70 -1.07 -16.35 -29.08
C LEU A 70 -2.00 -17.28 -29.86
N THR A 71 -3.11 -17.65 -29.23
CA THR A 71 -4.24 -18.32 -29.91
C THR A 71 -5.25 -17.30 -30.42
N GLU A 72 -6.15 -17.71 -31.31
CA GLU A 72 -7.22 -16.83 -31.80
C GLU A 72 -8.19 -16.39 -30.69
N GLU A 73 -8.38 -17.21 -29.68
CA GLU A 73 -9.20 -16.89 -28.51
C GLU A 73 -8.67 -15.70 -27.70
N GLN A 74 -7.40 -15.35 -27.89
CA GLN A 74 -6.73 -14.22 -27.25
C GLN A 74 -6.77 -12.94 -28.10
N VAL A 75 -7.49 -12.97 -29.23
CA VAL A 75 -7.65 -11.83 -30.15
C VAL A 75 -8.99 -11.15 -29.93
N PHE A 76 -8.97 -9.85 -29.76
CA PHE A 76 -10.16 -9.05 -29.48
C PHE A 76 -10.24 -7.83 -30.41
N TYR A 77 -11.48 -7.44 -30.72
CA TYR A 77 -11.78 -6.24 -31.48
C TYR A 77 -12.50 -5.24 -30.59
N SER A 78 -12.15 -3.97 -30.72
CA SER A 78 -12.78 -2.90 -29.97
C SER A 78 -12.99 -1.69 -30.86
N GLU A 79 -14.21 -1.20 -30.94
CA GLU A 79 -14.55 0.09 -31.58
C GLU A 79 -14.15 1.26 -30.68
N ALA A 80 -14.01 1.02 -29.38
CA ALA A 80 -13.50 2.02 -28.44
C ALA A 80 -11.97 2.20 -28.58
N PRO A 81 -11.41 3.31 -28.14
CA PRO A 81 -9.97 3.50 -28.10
C PRO A 81 -9.28 2.37 -27.31
N LEU A 82 -8.27 1.75 -27.91
CA LEU A 82 -7.54 0.63 -27.28
C LEU A 82 -6.81 1.04 -25.99
N ASN A 83 -6.50 2.30 -25.84
CA ASN A 83 -5.90 2.86 -24.63
C ASN A 83 -6.78 3.98 -24.08
N LEU A 84 -7.48 3.67 -22.98
CA LEU A 84 -8.38 4.62 -22.31
C LEU A 84 -7.65 5.72 -21.53
N SER A 85 -6.32 5.68 -21.40
CA SER A 85 -5.55 6.77 -20.78
C SER A 85 -5.74 8.13 -21.50
N VAL A 86 -6.17 8.11 -22.77
CA VAL A 86 -6.57 9.31 -23.52
C VAL A 86 -7.66 10.12 -22.79
N LEU A 87 -8.51 9.46 -22.00
CA LEU A 87 -9.54 10.15 -21.20
C LEU A 87 -8.94 11.08 -20.15
N SER A 88 -7.73 10.80 -19.65
CA SER A 88 -7.02 11.72 -18.78
C SER A 88 -6.64 13.02 -19.50
N VAL A 89 -6.22 12.93 -20.76
CA VAL A 89 -5.92 14.11 -21.60
C VAL A 89 -7.18 14.91 -21.85
N VAL A 90 -8.29 14.25 -22.22
CA VAL A 90 -9.59 14.90 -22.42
C VAL A 90 -10.07 15.59 -21.15
N ARG A 91 -9.97 14.91 -20.00
CA ARG A 91 -10.27 15.48 -18.68
C ARG A 91 -9.45 16.76 -18.43
N ASP A 92 -8.16 16.72 -18.71
CA ASP A 92 -7.25 17.84 -18.45
C ASP A 92 -7.54 19.02 -19.39
N MET A 93 -7.90 18.77 -20.64
CA MET A 93 -8.36 19.80 -21.59
C MET A 93 -9.66 20.48 -21.13
N LEU A 94 -10.55 19.74 -20.47
CA LEU A 94 -11.85 20.22 -19.99
C LEU A 94 -11.81 20.84 -18.59
N ARG A 95 -10.65 20.90 -17.93
CA ARG A 95 -10.51 21.42 -16.54
C ARG A 95 -11.06 22.83 -16.31
N HIS A 96 -11.11 23.66 -17.35
CA HIS A 96 -11.65 25.01 -17.25
C HIS A 96 -13.19 25.02 -17.12
N ASN A 97 -13.87 23.95 -17.52
CA ASN A 97 -15.32 23.81 -17.41
C ASN A 97 -15.71 23.19 -16.07
N LYS A 98 -15.92 24.04 -15.06
CA LYS A 98 -16.23 23.61 -13.68
C LYS A 98 -17.52 22.78 -13.56
N CYS A 99 -18.46 22.90 -14.51
CA CYS A 99 -19.72 22.15 -14.48
C CYS A 99 -19.52 20.64 -14.72
N LEU A 100 -18.40 20.24 -15.32
CA LEU A 100 -18.07 18.83 -15.58
C LEU A 100 -17.33 18.13 -14.44
N PHE A 101 -17.00 18.86 -13.38
CA PHE A 101 -16.18 18.33 -12.28
C PHE A 101 -16.86 18.54 -10.94
N TYR A 102 -16.76 17.55 -10.08
CA TYR A 102 -17.11 17.74 -8.68
C TYR A 102 -16.18 18.76 -8.03
N GLN A 103 -16.71 19.50 -7.07
CA GLN A 103 -15.89 20.40 -6.28
C GLN A 103 -14.79 19.61 -5.57
N ARG A 104 -13.53 20.06 -5.73
CA ARG A 104 -12.39 19.43 -5.12
C ARG A 104 -12.52 19.53 -3.58
N ARG A 105 -12.53 18.40 -2.92
CA ARG A 105 -12.43 18.35 -1.46
C ARG A 105 -11.02 18.77 -1.03
N VAL A 106 -10.95 19.67 -0.06
CA VAL A 106 -9.71 20.08 0.59
C VAL A 106 -9.68 19.46 1.98
N PRO A 107 -8.72 18.58 2.28
CA PRO A 107 -8.59 18.01 3.62
C PRO A 107 -8.42 19.10 4.67
N GLN A 108 -9.20 19.04 5.75
CA GLN A 108 -9.22 20.04 6.79
C GLN A 108 -8.17 19.76 7.87
N LYS A 109 -7.82 20.79 8.63
CA LYS A 109 -7.05 20.62 9.87
C LYS A 109 -7.94 19.90 10.89
N PRO A 110 -7.48 18.84 11.58
CA PRO A 110 -8.23 18.20 12.64
C PRO A 110 -8.57 19.19 13.75
N ALA A 111 -9.77 19.05 14.34
CA ALA A 111 -10.24 19.94 15.40
C ALA A 111 -9.33 19.93 16.65
N TRP A 112 -8.75 18.77 16.97
CA TRP A 112 -7.85 18.58 18.10
C TRP A 112 -6.44 19.19 17.90
N ARG A 113 -6.07 19.59 16.67
CA ARG A 113 -4.70 20.07 16.38
C ARG A 113 -4.47 21.47 16.92
N ASP A 114 -3.69 21.57 17.97
CA ASP A 114 -3.14 22.83 18.50
C ASP A 114 -1.81 23.15 17.81
N ILE A 115 -1.77 24.25 17.05
CA ILE A 115 -0.56 24.67 16.32
C ILE A 115 0.50 25.31 17.23
N SER A 116 0.16 25.68 18.45
CA SER A 116 1.09 26.25 19.44
C SER A 116 1.91 25.19 20.18
N LYS A 117 1.44 23.93 20.16
CA LYS A 117 2.12 22.79 20.77
C LYS A 117 2.82 21.91 19.74
N ARG A 118 3.93 21.31 20.14
CA ARG A 118 4.60 20.28 19.34
C ARG A 118 3.68 19.08 19.12
N MET A 119 3.83 18.42 17.98
CA MET A 119 3.00 17.25 17.65
C MET A 119 3.31 16.06 18.56
N ILE A 120 4.59 15.89 18.90
CA ILE A 120 5.06 14.88 19.87
C ILE A 120 4.31 15.04 21.20
N GLU A 121 4.29 16.23 21.77
CA GLU A 121 3.60 16.53 23.04
C GLU A 121 2.10 16.21 22.97
N GLN A 122 1.44 16.58 21.87
CA GLN A 122 0.02 16.32 21.71
C GLN A 122 -0.32 14.82 21.63
N VAL A 123 0.57 14.01 21.06
CA VAL A 123 0.41 12.55 21.02
C VAL A 123 0.72 11.92 22.37
N GLU A 124 1.70 12.46 23.11
CA GLU A 124 2.01 12.02 24.48
C GLU A 124 0.89 12.36 25.48
N GLU A 125 0.20 13.49 25.28
CA GLU A 125 -0.95 13.89 26.10
C GLU A 125 -2.19 12.99 25.86
N GLN A 126 -2.43 12.60 24.60
CA GLN A 126 -3.62 11.84 24.20
C GLN A 126 -3.45 11.24 22.82
N ASP A 127 -4.05 10.09 22.58
CA ASP A 127 -4.18 9.48 21.25
C ASP A 127 -4.77 10.47 20.25
N ARG A 128 -4.18 10.51 19.04
CA ARG A 128 -4.61 11.39 17.95
C ARG A 128 -5.04 10.55 16.75
N PHE A 129 -6.25 10.81 16.31
CA PHE A 129 -6.87 10.08 15.21
C PHE A 129 -7.11 11.00 14.02
N LEU A 130 -6.85 10.49 12.81
CA LEU A 130 -7.10 11.16 11.54
C LEU A 130 -8.03 10.32 10.68
N ALA A 131 -9.03 10.95 10.08
CA ALA A 131 -9.96 10.36 9.13
C ALA A 131 -9.74 10.94 7.73
N PHE A 132 -9.05 10.21 6.87
CA PHE A 132 -8.84 10.58 5.48
C PHE A 132 -10.10 10.29 4.63
N PRO A 133 -10.35 11.03 3.55
CA PRO A 133 -9.66 12.23 3.03
C PRO A 133 -10.19 13.54 3.62
N TYR A 134 -10.95 13.47 4.72
CA TYR A 134 -11.61 14.64 5.33
C TYR A 134 -10.60 15.49 6.09
N GLU A 135 -9.66 14.83 6.76
CA GLU A 135 -8.58 15.47 7.49
C GLU A 135 -7.24 15.32 6.77
N SER A 136 -6.34 16.25 7.05
CA SER A 136 -5.04 16.32 6.38
C SER A 136 -4.03 15.37 7.03
N ILE A 137 -3.16 14.77 6.23
CA ILE A 137 -1.98 14.00 6.69
C ILE A 137 -0.89 14.88 7.35
N ARG A 138 -1.01 16.20 7.26
CA ARG A 138 0.00 17.14 7.78
C ARG A 138 0.40 16.92 9.24
N PRO A 139 -0.53 16.60 10.19
CA PRO A 139 -0.11 16.30 11.57
C PRO A 139 0.89 15.15 11.66
N PHE A 140 0.71 14.09 10.90
CA PHE A 140 1.66 12.98 10.86
C PHE A 140 3.01 13.41 10.24
N LEU A 141 3.01 14.19 9.16
CA LEU A 141 4.24 14.76 8.60
C LEU A 141 4.97 15.67 9.60
N THR A 142 4.21 16.47 10.37
CA THR A 142 4.78 17.30 11.43
C THR A 142 5.42 16.45 12.52
N LEU A 143 4.74 15.37 12.94
CA LEU A 143 5.27 14.40 13.91
C LEU A 143 6.60 13.82 13.46
N LEU A 144 6.72 13.37 12.20
CA LEU A 144 7.96 12.82 11.65
C LEU A 144 9.09 13.86 11.61
N ASN A 145 8.80 15.08 11.15
CA ASN A 145 9.79 16.15 11.10
C ASN A 145 10.25 16.55 12.50
N GLU A 146 9.35 16.63 13.47
CA GLU A 146 9.71 16.89 14.87
C GLU A 146 10.56 15.75 15.44
N ALA A 147 10.19 14.50 15.18
CA ALA A 147 10.93 13.33 15.63
C ALA A 147 12.36 13.29 15.04
N GLY A 148 12.52 13.64 13.76
CA GLY A 148 13.84 13.71 13.12
C GLY A 148 14.79 14.72 13.75
N ARG A 149 14.26 15.76 14.40
CA ARG A 149 15.04 16.86 15.02
C ARG A 149 15.13 16.76 16.54
N ASP A 150 14.27 15.98 17.17
CA ASP A 150 14.22 15.88 18.63
C ASP A 150 15.44 15.09 19.17
N PRO A 151 16.26 15.69 20.05
CA PRO A 151 17.44 15.00 20.59
C PRO A 151 17.10 13.77 21.46
N GLN A 152 15.89 13.67 21.98
CA GLN A 152 15.43 12.51 22.74
C GLN A 152 15.03 11.33 21.84
N VAL A 153 14.72 11.56 20.58
CA VAL A 153 14.42 10.50 19.61
C VAL A 153 15.73 9.82 19.20
N VAL A 154 15.78 8.49 19.38
CA VAL A 154 16.95 7.67 19.03
C VAL A 154 16.74 6.85 17.78
N SER A 155 15.49 6.43 17.48
CA SER A 155 15.22 5.69 16.24
C SER A 155 13.83 5.98 15.68
N ILE A 156 13.71 5.82 14.36
CA ILE A 156 12.45 5.84 13.61
C ILE A 156 12.41 4.59 12.73
N LYS A 157 11.37 3.76 12.88
CA LYS A 157 11.15 2.58 12.06
C LYS A 157 9.85 2.73 11.29
N MET A 158 9.83 2.39 10.00
CA MET A 158 8.66 2.62 9.15
C MET A 158 8.51 1.58 8.05
N THR A 159 7.27 1.20 7.73
CA THR A 159 6.96 0.38 6.56
C THR A 159 6.49 1.25 5.40
N LEU A 160 7.02 1.04 4.20
CA LEU A 160 6.63 1.75 2.99
C LEU A 160 6.18 0.77 1.92
N TYR A 161 4.98 0.98 1.36
CA TYR A 161 4.42 0.16 0.29
C TYR A 161 4.34 0.93 -1.04
N ARG A 162 3.61 2.05 -1.05
CA ARG A 162 3.49 2.96 -2.19
C ARG A 162 3.86 4.36 -1.76
N VAL A 163 4.91 4.88 -2.35
CA VAL A 163 5.46 6.19 -2.01
C VAL A 163 5.21 7.16 -3.15
N ALA A 164 4.89 8.41 -2.84
CA ALA A 164 4.75 9.45 -3.86
C ALA A 164 6.12 9.76 -4.49
N SER A 165 6.16 10.11 -5.78
CA SER A 165 7.40 10.47 -6.47
C SER A 165 8.14 11.68 -5.84
N ASN A 166 7.42 12.54 -5.10
CA ASN A 166 7.98 13.62 -4.29
C ASN A 166 7.42 13.48 -2.87
N SER A 167 7.87 12.45 -2.15
CA SER A 167 7.35 12.12 -0.82
C SER A 167 8.02 12.93 0.26
N LYS A 168 7.23 13.74 0.97
CA LYS A 168 7.67 14.44 2.17
C LYS A 168 7.96 13.51 3.35
N ILE A 169 7.34 12.32 3.33
CA ILE A 169 7.61 11.28 4.33
C ILE A 169 9.03 10.77 4.18
N VAL A 170 9.44 10.43 2.95
CA VAL A 170 10.82 9.97 2.68
C VAL A 170 11.84 11.09 2.95
N GLU A 171 11.52 12.32 2.56
CA GLU A 171 12.36 13.47 2.88
C GLU A 171 12.57 13.63 4.41
N ALA A 172 11.51 13.45 5.21
CA ALA A 172 11.60 13.50 6.66
C ALA A 172 12.42 12.34 7.26
N LEU A 173 12.37 11.14 6.68
CA LEU A 173 13.19 10.00 7.10
C LEU A 173 14.67 10.21 6.77
N ILE A 174 14.97 10.78 5.59
CA ILE A 174 16.34 11.16 5.18
C ILE A 174 16.88 12.19 6.16
N GLU A 175 16.14 13.27 6.42
CA GLU A 175 16.54 14.31 7.38
C GLU A 175 16.79 13.72 8.78
N ALA A 176 15.95 12.75 9.21
CA ALA A 176 16.15 12.08 10.49
C ALA A 176 17.47 11.30 10.54
N ALA A 177 17.81 10.55 9.48
CA ALA A 177 19.07 9.81 9.38
C ALA A 177 20.29 10.77 9.37
N GLU A 178 20.22 11.85 8.59
CA GLU A 178 21.25 12.90 8.55
C GLU A 178 21.44 13.57 9.92
N ASN A 179 20.39 13.66 10.74
CA ASN A 179 20.43 14.12 12.13
C ASN A 179 20.90 13.05 13.13
N GLY A 180 21.40 11.91 12.65
CA GLY A 180 21.99 10.85 13.46
C GLY A 180 20.99 9.92 14.14
N LYS A 181 19.75 9.85 13.68
CA LYS A 181 18.77 8.87 14.16
C LYS A 181 19.01 7.50 13.50
N ASP A 182 18.80 6.40 14.25
CA ASP A 182 18.73 5.06 13.66
C ASP A 182 17.40 4.91 12.88
N VAL A 183 17.46 5.05 11.55
CA VAL A 183 16.28 4.98 10.69
C VAL A 183 16.24 3.64 9.98
N VAL A 184 15.19 2.87 10.23
CA VAL A 184 14.95 1.56 9.61
C VAL A 184 13.70 1.64 8.77
N VAL A 185 13.82 1.38 7.48
CA VAL A 185 12.69 1.44 6.55
C VAL A 185 12.50 0.10 5.85
N LEU A 186 11.33 -0.48 6.00
CA LEU A 186 10.94 -1.61 5.17
C LEU A 186 10.30 -1.07 3.89
N VAL A 187 10.86 -1.42 2.74
CA VAL A 187 10.34 -1.03 1.41
C VAL A 187 9.84 -2.28 0.68
N GLU A 188 8.55 -2.31 0.34
CA GLU A 188 7.97 -3.39 -0.47
C GLU A 188 8.21 -3.10 -1.95
N LEU A 189 9.19 -3.78 -2.56
CA LEU A 189 9.55 -3.58 -3.97
C LEU A 189 8.53 -4.19 -4.94
N ARG A 190 7.71 -5.17 -4.50
CA ARG A 190 6.67 -5.81 -5.32
C ARG A 190 5.34 -5.04 -5.34
N ALA A 191 5.37 -3.74 -5.02
CA ALA A 191 4.21 -2.86 -5.16
C ALA A 191 3.95 -2.59 -6.65
N ARG A 192 2.94 -3.25 -7.23
CA ARG A 192 2.61 -3.16 -8.68
C ARG A 192 2.52 -1.71 -9.16
N PHE A 193 3.22 -1.43 -10.26
CA PHE A 193 3.32 -0.13 -10.95
C PHE A 193 4.11 0.97 -10.22
N ASP A 194 4.62 0.70 -9.02
CA ASP A 194 5.44 1.63 -8.24
C ASP A 194 6.87 1.10 -8.00
N GLU A 195 7.24 -0.03 -8.62
CA GLU A 195 8.50 -0.71 -8.37
C GLU A 195 9.71 0.19 -8.67
N GLU A 196 9.75 0.84 -9.85
CA GLU A 196 10.84 1.74 -10.24
C GLU A 196 10.99 2.90 -9.25
N ASN A 197 9.86 3.49 -8.83
CA ASN A 197 9.83 4.57 -7.87
C ASN A 197 10.31 4.12 -6.47
N ASN A 198 9.91 2.93 -6.03
CA ASN A 198 10.30 2.39 -4.74
C ASN A 198 11.81 2.02 -4.72
N ILE A 199 12.35 1.53 -5.83
CA ILE A 199 13.80 1.28 -5.99
C ILE A 199 14.58 2.59 -5.91
N GLU A 200 14.15 3.64 -6.60
CA GLU A 200 14.82 4.95 -6.54
C GLU A 200 14.83 5.51 -5.12
N TRP A 201 13.69 5.44 -4.41
CA TRP A 201 13.60 5.89 -3.03
C TRP A 201 14.44 5.05 -2.07
N SER A 202 14.51 3.73 -2.26
CA SER A 202 15.37 2.88 -1.42
C SER A 202 16.83 3.28 -1.51
N ARG A 203 17.34 3.57 -2.72
CA ARG A 203 18.70 4.07 -2.91
C ARG A 203 18.95 5.39 -2.17
N ARG A 204 18.05 6.35 -2.32
CA ARG A 204 18.19 7.67 -1.65
C ARG A 204 18.17 7.55 -0.13
N LEU A 205 17.37 6.62 0.41
CA LEU A 205 17.35 6.34 1.84
C LEU A 205 18.64 5.68 2.30
N GLU A 206 19.19 4.71 1.56
CA GLU A 206 20.48 4.07 1.85
C GLU A 206 21.63 5.09 1.80
N ASP A 207 21.67 5.94 0.77
CA ASP A 207 22.67 6.99 0.61
C ASP A 207 22.67 7.98 1.79
N ALA A 208 21.51 8.20 2.42
CA ALA A 208 21.35 9.02 3.61
C ALA A 208 21.68 8.30 4.92
N GLY A 209 22.04 7.00 4.86
CA GLY A 209 22.39 6.19 6.03
C GLY A 209 21.21 5.46 6.68
N CYS A 210 20.04 5.40 6.05
CA CYS A 210 18.93 4.58 6.50
C CYS A 210 19.24 3.08 6.26
N ARG A 211 18.83 2.23 7.19
CA ARG A 211 18.85 0.79 7.00
C ARG A 211 17.58 0.33 6.30
N ILE A 212 17.72 -0.27 5.12
CA ILE A 212 16.60 -0.75 4.32
C ILE A 212 16.40 -2.25 4.51
N ILE A 213 15.12 -2.65 4.58
CA ILE A 213 14.68 -4.05 4.59
C ILE A 213 13.76 -4.22 3.38
N TYR A 214 14.01 -5.25 2.58
CA TYR A 214 13.25 -5.55 1.37
C TYR A 214 12.26 -6.70 1.61
N GLY A 215 11.12 -6.38 2.23
CA GLY A 215 9.99 -7.29 2.36
C GLY A 215 10.26 -8.62 3.06
N LEU A 216 9.41 -9.59 2.77
CA LEU A 216 9.50 -11.01 3.19
C LEU A 216 9.37 -11.88 1.94
N ASP A 217 10.09 -13.00 1.87
CA ASP A 217 10.18 -13.85 0.67
C ASP A 217 8.82 -14.29 0.13
N ASN A 218 7.95 -14.83 0.97
CA ASN A 218 6.67 -15.38 0.57
C ASN A 218 5.44 -14.50 0.92
N LEU A 219 5.67 -13.31 1.49
CA LEU A 219 4.60 -12.41 1.93
C LEU A 219 4.87 -10.98 1.45
N LYS A 220 3.82 -10.31 0.96
CA LYS A 220 3.88 -8.87 0.71
C LYS A 220 3.64 -8.11 2.01
N VAL A 221 4.54 -7.23 2.36
CA VAL A 221 4.35 -6.36 3.52
C VAL A 221 3.46 -5.18 3.14
N HIS A 222 2.21 -5.24 3.56
CA HIS A 222 1.19 -4.21 3.29
C HIS A 222 0.80 -3.40 4.52
N SER A 223 1.48 -3.59 5.65
CA SER A 223 1.26 -2.83 6.89
C SER A 223 1.57 -1.34 6.72
N LYS A 224 0.93 -0.51 7.52
CA LYS A 224 1.20 0.92 7.63
C LYS A 224 1.50 1.20 9.09
N LEU A 225 2.76 1.06 9.43
CA LEU A 225 3.28 1.13 10.79
C LEU A 225 4.51 2.06 10.82
N CYS A 226 4.50 2.99 11.74
CA CYS A 226 5.64 3.84 12.08
C CYS A 226 5.86 3.80 13.58
N LEU A 227 7.10 3.57 14.01
CA LEU A 227 7.51 3.54 15.40
C LEU A 227 8.64 4.55 15.63
N ILE A 228 8.39 5.51 16.50
CA ILE A 228 9.38 6.49 16.98
C ILE A 228 9.76 6.07 18.39
N THR A 229 11.06 5.85 18.64
CA THR A 229 11.58 5.49 19.95
C THR A 229 12.29 6.70 20.55
N LYS A 230 11.89 7.07 21.75
CA LYS A 230 12.51 8.12 22.54
C LYS A 230 13.29 7.50 23.72
N LYS A 231 14.39 8.16 24.09
CA LYS A 231 15.19 7.78 25.26
C LYS A 231 15.52 9.01 26.07
N VAL A 232 15.12 8.98 27.35
CA VAL A 232 15.43 10.04 28.32
C VAL A 232 16.13 9.38 29.52
N GLY A 233 17.43 9.59 29.63
CA GLY A 233 18.24 8.84 30.60
C GLY A 233 18.22 7.34 30.32
N THR A 234 17.66 6.55 31.23
CA THR A 234 17.45 5.10 31.08
C THR A 234 16.06 4.71 30.61
N GLU A 235 15.14 5.65 30.60
CA GLU A 235 13.74 5.40 30.22
C GLU A 235 13.56 5.40 28.71
N ILE A 236 12.82 4.43 28.20
CA ILE A 236 12.45 4.30 26.80
C ILE A 236 10.93 4.47 26.68
N SER A 237 10.52 5.36 25.78
CA SER A 237 9.13 5.56 25.43
C SER A 237 8.93 5.48 23.92
N TYR A 238 7.70 5.24 23.52
CA TYR A 238 7.34 5.00 22.13
C TYR A 238 6.23 5.96 21.68
N ILE A 239 6.29 6.37 20.43
CA ILE A 239 5.15 6.90 19.70
C ILE A 239 4.94 6.02 18.49
N THR A 240 3.75 5.42 18.40
CA THR A 240 3.38 4.50 17.32
C THR A 240 2.32 5.15 16.46
N GLN A 241 2.49 5.12 15.15
CA GLN A 241 1.43 5.41 14.21
C GLN A 241 1.04 4.15 13.46
N VAL A 242 -0.27 3.86 13.43
CA VAL A 242 -0.88 2.75 12.71
C VAL A 242 -1.94 3.30 11.77
N GLY A 243 -1.95 2.83 10.53
CA GLY A 243 -2.91 3.30 9.54
C GLY A 243 -3.47 2.19 8.63
N THR A 244 -4.63 2.45 8.05
CA THR A 244 -5.22 1.60 6.99
C THR A 244 -4.74 2.01 5.60
N GLY A 245 -4.40 3.29 5.41
CA GLY A 245 -3.98 3.88 4.14
C GLY A 245 -2.47 3.98 3.94
N ASN A 246 -2.02 3.94 2.69
CA ASN A 246 -0.61 4.07 2.36
C ASN A 246 -0.04 5.43 2.77
N TYR A 247 1.26 5.46 3.07
CA TYR A 247 2.03 6.67 3.34
C TYR A 247 2.27 7.46 2.04
N ASN A 248 1.19 8.06 1.53
CA ASN A 248 1.19 8.79 0.27
C ASN A 248 0.26 9.99 0.36
N GLU A 249 0.80 11.19 0.24
CA GLU A 249 0.07 12.45 0.43
C GLU A 249 -1.03 12.67 -0.63
N LYS A 250 -0.88 12.09 -1.83
CA LYS A 250 -1.89 12.18 -2.88
C LYS A 250 -3.07 11.26 -2.59
N THR A 251 -2.78 10.01 -2.17
CA THR A 251 -3.84 9.02 -1.91
C THR A 251 -4.60 9.34 -0.62
N SER A 252 -3.95 9.88 0.40
CA SER A 252 -4.61 10.33 1.64
C SER A 252 -5.65 11.45 1.41
N ALA A 253 -5.56 12.19 0.31
CA ALA A 253 -6.55 13.21 -0.06
C ALA A 253 -7.72 12.66 -0.89
N ILE A 254 -7.76 11.34 -1.18
CA ILE A 254 -8.74 10.71 -2.06
C ILE A 254 -9.42 9.52 -1.39
N TYR A 255 -8.64 8.62 -0.77
CA TYR A 255 -9.15 7.39 -0.18
C TYR A 255 -9.64 7.59 1.25
N THR A 256 -10.68 6.83 1.61
CA THR A 256 -11.19 6.80 2.99
C THR A 256 -10.35 5.82 3.79
N ASP A 257 -9.50 6.37 4.66
CA ASP A 257 -8.59 5.65 5.51
C ASP A 257 -8.51 6.28 6.90
N TYR A 258 -7.96 5.52 7.84
CA TYR A 258 -7.75 5.95 9.22
C TYR A 258 -6.27 5.93 9.59
N SER A 259 -5.89 6.79 10.52
CA SER A 259 -4.54 6.87 11.08
C SER A 259 -4.63 7.20 12.57
N LEU A 260 -4.11 6.30 13.40
CA LEU A 260 -3.97 6.48 14.84
C LEU A 260 -2.51 6.81 15.16
N MET A 261 -2.29 7.84 15.96
CA MET A 261 -1.00 8.17 16.58
C MET A 261 -1.15 8.06 18.08
N THR A 262 -0.38 7.21 18.74
CA THR A 262 -0.50 6.90 20.17
C THR A 262 0.85 6.82 20.84
N ALA A 263 0.92 7.23 22.11
CA ALA A 263 2.07 7.02 22.99
C ALA A 263 1.84 5.83 23.95
N ASN A 264 0.85 4.98 23.68
CA ASN A 264 0.62 3.78 24.47
C ASN A 264 1.85 2.87 24.44
N HIS A 265 2.40 2.57 25.63
CA HIS A 265 3.64 1.82 25.78
C HIS A 265 3.54 0.39 25.23
N ASP A 266 2.42 -0.30 25.49
CA ASP A 266 2.22 -1.69 25.10
C ASP A 266 2.11 -1.83 23.59
N ILE A 267 1.38 -0.91 22.93
CA ILE A 267 1.34 -0.82 21.46
C ILE A 267 2.74 -0.55 20.89
N GLY A 268 3.52 0.31 21.55
CA GLY A 268 4.90 0.59 21.16
C GLY A 268 5.82 -0.63 21.28
N LEU A 269 5.70 -1.39 22.34
CA LEU A 269 6.43 -2.65 22.52
C LEU A 269 6.06 -3.68 21.46
N GLU A 270 4.78 -3.83 21.14
CA GLU A 270 4.32 -4.73 20.10
C GLU A 270 4.81 -4.29 18.72
N ALA A 271 4.73 -2.98 18.40
CA ALA A 271 5.29 -2.43 17.16
C ALA A 271 6.80 -2.69 17.05
N ASN A 272 7.55 -2.58 18.16
CA ASN A 272 8.96 -2.89 18.16
C ASN A 272 9.23 -4.39 17.90
N ARG A 273 8.42 -5.31 18.48
CA ARG A 273 8.48 -6.74 18.17
C ARG A 273 8.19 -7.04 16.71
N VAL A 274 7.19 -6.36 16.12
CA VAL A 274 6.87 -6.49 14.69
C VAL A 274 8.06 -6.09 13.83
N PHE A 275 8.67 -4.93 14.08
CA PHE A 275 9.86 -4.51 13.32
C PHE A 275 11.06 -5.44 13.53
N HIS A 276 11.23 -5.97 14.75
CA HIS A 276 12.29 -6.95 15.00
C HIS A 276 12.08 -8.25 14.20
N ALA A 277 10.87 -8.77 14.19
CA ALA A 277 10.52 -9.95 13.38
C ALA A 277 10.74 -9.68 11.87
N LEU A 278 10.29 -8.53 11.36
CA LEU A 278 10.51 -8.13 9.98
C LEU A 278 12.00 -8.04 9.60
N CYS A 279 12.86 -7.57 10.52
CA CYS A 279 14.32 -7.54 10.32
C CYS A 279 14.93 -8.95 10.22
N LEU A 280 14.26 -9.96 10.78
CA LEU A 280 14.68 -11.37 10.75
C LEU A 280 13.98 -12.18 9.65
N GLY A 281 13.22 -11.54 8.75
CA GLY A 281 12.45 -12.23 7.73
C GLY A 281 11.27 -13.04 8.30
N GLN A 282 10.75 -12.67 9.48
CA GLN A 282 9.74 -13.43 10.22
C GLN A 282 8.46 -12.61 10.43
N THR A 283 7.37 -13.29 10.79
CA THR A 283 6.10 -12.69 11.23
C THR A 283 5.86 -12.91 12.71
N VAL A 284 5.07 -12.05 13.34
CA VAL A 284 4.66 -12.19 14.74
C VAL A 284 3.38 -13.04 14.80
N GLU A 285 3.37 -14.02 15.73
CA GLU A 285 2.23 -14.94 15.88
C GLU A 285 1.21 -14.48 16.93
N HIS A 286 1.65 -13.70 17.94
CA HIS A 286 0.81 -13.26 19.04
C HIS A 286 1.05 -11.81 19.40
N THR A 287 -0.03 -11.03 19.40
CA THR A 287 -0.09 -9.65 19.87
C THR A 287 -1.46 -9.43 20.52
N GLU A 288 -1.55 -8.51 21.47
CA GLU A 288 -2.81 -8.22 22.18
C GLU A 288 -3.53 -7.02 21.57
N HIS A 289 -2.79 -6.00 21.14
CA HIS A 289 -3.30 -4.74 20.64
C HIS A 289 -3.20 -4.61 19.11
N LEU A 290 -2.07 -4.98 18.54
CA LEU A 290 -1.85 -4.94 17.09
C LEU A 290 -2.27 -6.26 16.44
N LEU A 291 -3.18 -6.21 15.48
CA LEU A 291 -3.55 -7.38 14.70
C LEU A 291 -2.62 -7.54 13.51
N VAL A 292 -1.68 -8.47 13.62
CA VAL A 292 -0.65 -8.72 12.61
C VAL A 292 -1.03 -9.88 11.72
N ALA A 293 -1.18 -9.60 10.40
CA ALA A 293 -1.41 -10.65 9.41
C ALA A 293 -0.13 -11.50 9.20
N PRO A 294 -0.25 -12.80 8.80
CA PRO A 294 -1.51 -13.49 8.49
C PRO A 294 -2.21 -14.09 9.72
N LYS A 295 -1.49 -14.76 10.62
CA LYS A 295 -2.09 -15.62 11.66
C LYS A 295 -2.80 -14.84 12.77
N CYS A 296 -2.13 -13.90 13.40
CA CYS A 296 -2.71 -13.15 14.53
C CYS A 296 -3.99 -12.41 14.11
N LEU A 297 -3.99 -11.73 12.97
CA LEU A 297 -5.16 -11.03 12.45
C LEU A 297 -6.31 -11.99 12.14
N GLN A 298 -6.05 -13.09 11.41
CA GLN A 298 -7.09 -14.04 11.00
C GLN A 298 -7.77 -14.67 12.22
N ASN A 299 -6.97 -15.19 13.17
CA ASN A 299 -7.50 -15.87 14.36
C ASN A 299 -8.35 -14.91 15.20
N LYS A 300 -7.84 -13.69 15.47
CA LYS A 300 -8.58 -12.72 16.29
C LYS A 300 -9.88 -12.27 15.64
N LEU A 301 -9.89 -12.06 14.32
CA LEU A 301 -11.12 -11.73 13.60
C LEU A 301 -12.12 -12.89 13.64
N ALA A 302 -11.65 -14.14 13.50
CA ALA A 302 -12.49 -15.31 13.63
C ALA A 302 -13.13 -15.41 15.02
N ASP A 303 -12.33 -15.21 16.08
CA ASP A 303 -12.82 -15.22 17.47
C ASP A 303 -13.88 -14.15 17.69
N MET A 304 -13.66 -12.92 17.18
CA MET A 304 -14.64 -11.82 17.28
C MET A 304 -15.95 -12.13 16.53
N ILE A 305 -15.87 -12.79 15.36
CA ILE A 305 -17.06 -13.23 14.61
C ILE A 305 -17.80 -14.32 15.39
N ASP A 306 -17.10 -15.29 15.95
CA ASP A 306 -17.69 -16.38 16.74
C ASP A 306 -18.37 -15.83 18.00
N GLU A 307 -17.75 -14.89 18.72
CA GLU A 307 -18.34 -14.24 19.87
C GLU A 307 -19.70 -13.61 19.54
N GLN A 308 -19.79 -12.82 18.46
CA GLN A 308 -21.04 -12.21 18.03
C GLN A 308 -22.07 -13.26 17.58
N THR A 309 -21.60 -14.34 16.98
CA THR A 309 -22.46 -15.46 16.57
C THR A 309 -23.11 -16.17 17.77
N GLU A 310 -22.33 -16.42 18.83
CA GLU A 310 -22.85 -17.05 20.04
C GLU A 310 -23.78 -16.11 20.83
N LEU A 311 -23.49 -14.80 20.88
CA LEU A 311 -24.42 -13.80 21.45
C LEU A 311 -25.78 -13.85 20.72
N ALA A 312 -25.77 -13.87 19.38
CA ALA A 312 -27.01 -13.96 18.60
C ALA A 312 -27.78 -15.26 18.86
N LYS A 313 -27.12 -16.42 18.90
CA LYS A 313 -27.73 -17.71 19.25
C LYS A 313 -28.38 -17.71 20.64
N SER A 314 -27.81 -16.94 21.55
CA SER A 314 -28.30 -16.78 22.92
C SER A 314 -29.45 -15.74 23.03
N GLY A 315 -29.88 -15.17 21.92
CA GLY A 315 -30.94 -14.13 21.89
C GLY A 315 -30.46 -12.75 22.39
N MET A 316 -29.16 -12.55 22.55
CA MET A 316 -28.56 -11.29 22.93
C MET A 316 -28.33 -10.39 21.70
N PRO A 317 -28.33 -9.05 21.87
CA PRO A 317 -27.99 -8.14 20.79
C PRO A 317 -26.58 -8.43 20.26
N ALA A 318 -26.46 -8.66 18.94
CA ALA A 318 -25.21 -8.92 18.28
C ALA A 318 -25.13 -8.16 16.95
N TYR A 319 -23.92 -7.69 16.60
CA TYR A 319 -23.70 -6.92 15.37
C TYR A 319 -22.29 -7.11 14.84
N ILE A 320 -22.16 -7.32 13.53
CA ILE A 320 -20.89 -7.34 12.81
C ILE A 320 -20.94 -6.29 11.72
N GLY A 321 -20.08 -5.27 11.82
CA GLY A 321 -19.91 -4.23 10.80
C GLY A 321 -18.50 -4.29 10.23
N ILE A 322 -18.36 -4.45 8.90
CA ILE A 322 -17.08 -4.56 8.22
C ILE A 322 -17.00 -3.51 7.12
N LYS A 323 -15.90 -2.72 7.11
CA LYS A 323 -15.52 -1.92 5.98
C LYS A 323 -14.21 -2.46 5.41
N ILE A 324 -14.24 -2.98 4.19
CA ILE A 324 -13.10 -3.62 3.52
C ILE A 324 -13.18 -3.38 2.01
N ASN A 325 -12.03 -3.29 1.33
CA ASN A 325 -12.01 -3.17 -0.12
C ASN A 325 -11.92 -4.53 -0.83
N SER A 326 -11.51 -5.59 -0.12
CA SER A 326 -11.39 -6.93 -0.67
C SER A 326 -11.48 -7.95 0.45
N LEU A 327 -12.42 -8.88 0.35
CA LEU A 327 -12.60 -10.01 1.25
C LEU A 327 -12.39 -11.30 0.44
N THR A 328 -11.22 -11.92 0.59
CA THR A 328 -10.82 -13.09 -0.20
C THR A 328 -10.42 -14.29 0.66
N ASP A 329 -10.27 -14.10 1.97
CA ASP A 329 -9.95 -15.18 2.90
C ASP A 329 -11.12 -16.13 3.06
N LYS A 330 -10.95 -17.38 2.59
CA LYS A 330 -12.01 -18.40 2.59
C LYS A 330 -12.51 -18.71 3.99
N TYR A 331 -11.62 -18.83 4.96
CA TYR A 331 -11.97 -19.16 6.34
C TYR A 331 -12.83 -18.07 6.99
N LEU A 332 -12.45 -16.81 6.82
CA LEU A 332 -13.26 -15.68 7.32
C LEU A 332 -14.60 -15.53 6.59
N ILE A 333 -14.64 -15.80 5.28
CA ILE A 333 -15.90 -15.85 4.51
C ILE A 333 -16.84 -16.91 5.07
N GLU A 334 -16.36 -18.13 5.32
CA GLU A 334 -17.16 -19.22 5.90
C GLU A 334 -17.68 -18.87 7.30
N LYS A 335 -16.87 -18.22 8.13
CA LYS A 335 -17.28 -17.71 9.45
C LYS A 335 -18.39 -16.66 9.34
N LEU A 336 -18.27 -15.71 8.41
CA LEU A 336 -19.29 -14.69 8.18
C LEU A 336 -20.60 -15.29 7.64
N ILE A 337 -20.54 -16.32 6.79
CA ILE A 337 -21.72 -17.05 6.32
C ILE A 337 -22.43 -17.72 7.51
N ALA A 338 -21.69 -18.38 8.39
CA ALA A 338 -22.25 -19.01 9.59
C ALA A 338 -22.87 -17.96 10.54
N ALA A 339 -22.20 -16.83 10.74
CA ALA A 339 -22.73 -15.72 11.51
C ALA A 339 -24.03 -15.15 10.91
N SER A 340 -24.08 -15.00 9.57
CA SER A 340 -25.29 -14.54 8.86
C SER A 340 -26.50 -15.44 9.08
N GLN A 341 -26.27 -16.74 9.17
CA GLN A 341 -27.34 -17.70 9.44
C GLN A 341 -27.86 -17.62 10.88
N ALA A 342 -27.02 -17.24 11.83
CA ALA A 342 -27.37 -17.05 13.23
C ALA A 342 -27.93 -15.65 13.53
N LEU A 343 -27.39 -14.62 12.86
CA LEU A 343 -27.78 -13.22 12.92
C LEU A 343 -28.85 -12.96 11.85
N SER A 344 -30.05 -12.48 12.20
CA SER A 344 -31.11 -12.19 11.20
C SER A 344 -30.73 -11.14 10.15
N LEU A 345 -29.66 -10.36 10.35
CA LEU A 345 -29.22 -9.28 9.46
C LEU A 345 -27.70 -9.08 9.53
N ILE A 346 -27.01 -9.35 8.43
CA ILE A 346 -25.68 -8.78 8.17
C ILE A 346 -25.85 -7.64 7.17
N HIS A 347 -25.41 -6.44 7.56
CA HIS A 347 -25.21 -5.34 6.62
C HIS A 347 -23.73 -5.30 6.26
N ILE A 348 -23.42 -5.66 5.02
CA ILE A 348 -22.08 -5.54 4.43
C ILE A 348 -21.97 -4.16 3.79
#